data_b7f8356baf5557c7d3f2a49cc88b45e1
#
_entry.id   b7f8356baf5557c7d3f2a49cc88b45e1
#
_cell.length_a   1.000
_cell.length_b   1.000
_cell.length_c   1.000
_cell.angle_alpha   90.00
_cell.angle_beta   90.00
_cell.angle_gamma   90.00
#
_symmetry.space_group_name_H-M   'P 1'
#
loop_
_entity.id
_entity.type
_entity.pdbx_description
1 polymer ?
#
loop_
_entity_poly.entity_id
_entity_poly.type
_entity_poly.pdbx_seq_one_letter_code
_entity_poly.pdbx_strand_id
1 'polypeptide(L)'
;MDLYESPQNIADVIVESYNQGVRAINLVNDSRLLEAYDIACENGCEMKVIATIGKSDVDYLNPNYDVAKEVDWDEDIELFSSYDCPLMLVDEFIVDGYDWKLTSKILSEINNNGSLSGLITAFPSRTTDLLPDNLDMDLFDFYMIPFNSISYMMDISAFTASQRQEFVDRVLSLNKKIIASRILAAGVLKPKESFTFFKNVDYVDAISIGVAKVEEASEDFKLLNEY
;
A
#
# COMPACT_ATOMS: atom_id res chain seq x y z
N MET A 1 20.98 -8.30 11.62
CA MET A 1 20.86 -8.79 10.22
C MET A 1 20.24 -7.66 9.43
N ASP A 2 20.89 -7.21 8.39
CA ASP A 2 20.33 -6.18 7.49
C ASP A 2 19.35 -6.88 6.54
N LEU A 3 18.10 -6.41 6.47
CA LEU A 3 17.06 -6.99 5.61
C LEU A 3 17.51 -7.09 4.17
N TYR A 4 18.13 -6.03 3.65
CA TYR A 4 18.52 -5.91 2.25
C TYR A 4 19.92 -6.49 1.93
N GLU A 5 20.56 -7.18 2.87
CA GLU A 5 21.86 -7.81 2.64
C GLU A 5 21.75 -8.99 1.65
N SER A 6 20.63 -9.73 1.69
CA SER A 6 20.35 -10.81 0.73
C SER A 6 18.86 -11.04 0.52
N PRO A 7 18.44 -11.56 -0.66
CA PRO A 7 17.06 -11.99 -0.88
C PRO A 7 16.57 -13.01 0.15
N GLN A 8 17.44 -13.89 0.65
CA GLN A 8 17.10 -14.86 1.68
C GLN A 8 16.61 -14.21 2.97
N ASN A 9 17.24 -13.12 3.41
CA ASN A 9 16.81 -12.41 4.62
C ASN A 9 15.40 -11.85 4.48
N ILE A 10 15.06 -11.35 3.30
CA ILE A 10 13.71 -10.86 2.99
C ILE A 10 12.73 -12.04 2.93
N ALA A 11 13.11 -13.14 2.28
CA ALA A 11 12.30 -14.36 2.20
C ALA A 11 11.95 -14.92 3.59
N ASP A 12 12.91 -14.92 4.51
CA ASP A 12 12.68 -15.39 5.89
C ASP A 12 11.63 -14.55 6.61
N VAL A 13 11.61 -13.22 6.39
CA VAL A 13 10.58 -12.32 6.93
C VAL A 13 9.21 -12.59 6.28
N ILE A 14 9.18 -12.84 4.96
CA ILE A 14 7.94 -13.17 4.24
C ILE A 14 7.35 -14.48 4.78
N VAL A 15 8.18 -15.51 4.90
CA VAL A 15 7.75 -16.84 5.41
C VAL A 15 7.24 -16.72 6.84
N GLU A 16 7.93 -16.00 7.71
CA GLU A 16 7.46 -15.79 9.09
C GLU A 16 6.13 -15.03 9.11
N SER A 17 5.98 -13.99 8.31
CA SER A 17 4.72 -13.25 8.20
C SER A 17 3.57 -14.17 7.76
N TYR A 18 3.82 -15.05 6.78
CA TYR A 18 2.85 -16.05 6.34
C TYR A 18 2.47 -17.02 7.45
N ASN A 19 3.46 -17.52 8.22
CA ASN A 19 3.25 -18.41 9.35
C ASN A 19 2.39 -17.77 10.45
N GLN A 20 2.49 -16.45 10.61
CA GLN A 20 1.66 -15.67 11.54
C GLN A 20 0.28 -15.29 11.00
N GLY A 21 -0.08 -15.74 9.81
CA GLY A 21 -1.44 -15.57 9.26
C GLY A 21 -1.59 -14.48 8.22
N VAL A 22 -0.52 -13.79 7.81
CA VAL A 22 -0.58 -12.84 6.68
C VAL A 22 -0.83 -13.60 5.38
N ARG A 23 -1.68 -13.06 4.50
CA ARG A 23 -2.10 -13.73 3.27
C ARG A 23 -1.90 -12.90 2.02
N ALA A 24 -1.41 -11.67 2.16
CA ALA A 24 -1.05 -10.81 1.04
C ALA A 24 0.22 -10.03 1.32
N ILE A 25 0.98 -9.74 0.28
CA ILE A 25 2.21 -8.94 0.33
C ILE A 25 2.14 -7.85 -0.73
N ASN A 26 2.53 -6.63 -0.38
CA ASN A 26 2.69 -5.57 -1.37
C ASN A 26 4.10 -5.63 -1.96
N LEU A 27 4.19 -5.78 -3.28
CA LEU A 27 5.43 -5.85 -4.03
C LEU A 27 5.54 -4.71 -5.04
N VAL A 28 6.77 -4.31 -5.31
CA VAL A 28 7.17 -3.44 -6.42
C VAL A 28 8.06 -4.24 -7.37
N ASN A 29 8.25 -3.77 -8.60
CA ASN A 29 9.19 -4.34 -9.56
C ASN A 29 10.63 -4.02 -9.11
N ASP A 30 11.10 -4.81 -8.16
CA ASP A 30 12.48 -4.82 -7.65
C ASP A 30 12.99 -6.25 -7.67
N SER A 31 14.06 -6.50 -8.38
CA SER A 31 14.60 -7.85 -8.62
C SER A 31 14.89 -8.62 -7.32
N ARG A 32 15.31 -7.93 -6.27
CA ARG A 32 15.63 -8.52 -4.96
C ARG A 32 14.38 -8.92 -4.19
N LEU A 33 13.33 -8.08 -4.25
CA LEU A 33 12.04 -8.39 -3.63
C LEU A 33 11.33 -9.53 -4.34
N LEU A 34 11.40 -9.58 -5.68
CA LEU A 34 10.82 -10.65 -6.48
C LEU A 34 11.54 -11.98 -6.23
N GLU A 35 12.87 -11.99 -6.24
CA GLU A 35 13.66 -13.17 -5.90
C GLU A 35 13.34 -13.67 -4.48
N ALA A 36 13.20 -12.77 -3.52
CA ALA A 36 12.84 -13.12 -2.14
C ALA A 36 11.45 -13.74 -2.04
N TYR A 37 10.48 -13.20 -2.79
CA TYR A 37 9.14 -13.77 -2.84
C TYR A 37 9.14 -15.17 -3.46
N ASP A 38 9.88 -15.38 -4.55
CA ASP A 38 10.02 -16.68 -5.19
C ASP A 38 10.65 -17.71 -4.24
N ILE A 39 11.71 -17.34 -3.51
CA ILE A 39 12.30 -18.18 -2.46
C ILE A 39 11.27 -18.49 -1.37
N ALA A 40 10.45 -17.52 -0.95
CA ALA A 40 9.42 -17.75 0.05
C ALA A 40 8.35 -18.74 -0.47
N CYS A 41 7.96 -18.64 -1.73
CA CYS A 41 7.02 -19.56 -2.38
C CYS A 41 7.59 -21.00 -2.44
N GLU A 42 8.87 -21.17 -2.76
CA GLU A 42 9.56 -22.47 -2.71
C GLU A 42 9.55 -23.07 -1.30
N ASN A 43 9.49 -22.24 -0.26
CA ASN A 43 9.36 -22.63 1.15
C ASN A 43 7.89 -22.77 1.61
N GLY A 44 6.93 -22.79 0.69
CA GLY A 44 5.51 -23.04 0.98
C GLY A 44 4.68 -21.82 1.34
N CYS A 45 5.17 -20.61 1.06
CA CYS A 45 4.40 -19.38 1.20
C CYS A 45 3.39 -19.27 0.04
N GLU A 46 2.11 -19.08 0.35
CA GLU A 46 1.02 -18.92 -0.61
C GLU A 46 0.34 -17.54 -0.48
N MET A 47 1.11 -16.49 -0.18
CA MET A 47 0.59 -15.13 -0.15
C MET A 47 0.18 -14.67 -1.54
N LYS A 48 -0.93 -13.95 -1.62
CA LYS A 48 -1.30 -13.19 -2.82
C LYS A 48 -0.42 -11.95 -2.95
N VAL A 49 -0.10 -11.59 -4.18
CA VAL A 49 0.60 -10.34 -4.46
C VAL A 49 -0.40 -9.20 -4.59
N ILE A 50 -0.11 -8.09 -3.95
CA ILE A 50 -0.69 -6.77 -4.24
C ILE A 50 0.43 -5.98 -4.88
N ALA A 51 0.36 -5.71 -6.19
CA ALA A 51 1.44 -5.02 -6.88
C ALA A 51 1.29 -3.50 -6.79
N THR A 52 2.40 -2.80 -6.63
CA THR A 52 2.48 -1.35 -6.87
C THR A 52 3.02 -1.12 -8.26
N ILE A 53 2.23 -0.46 -9.10
CA ILE A 53 2.50 -0.23 -10.53
C ILE A 53 3.06 1.17 -10.73
N GLY A 54 4.16 1.27 -11.47
CA GLY A 54 4.81 2.53 -11.82
C GLY A 54 5.64 3.12 -10.69
N LYS A 55 6.20 2.27 -9.83
CA LYS A 55 7.13 2.71 -8.78
C LYS A 55 8.34 3.38 -9.40
N SER A 56 8.58 4.63 -9.03
CA SER A 56 9.73 5.41 -9.47
C SER A 56 10.72 5.67 -8.34
N ASP A 57 11.98 5.89 -8.71
CA ASP A 57 13.05 6.29 -7.77
C ASP A 57 13.00 7.82 -7.55
N VAL A 58 11.96 8.27 -6.86
CA VAL A 58 11.74 9.68 -6.54
C VAL A 58 12.25 9.99 -5.13
N ASP A 59 12.99 11.08 -5.01
CA ASP A 59 13.41 11.60 -3.71
C ASP A 59 12.20 12.14 -2.92
N TYR A 60 11.85 11.47 -1.83
CA TYR A 60 10.73 11.87 -0.95
C TYR A 60 10.88 13.27 -0.33
N LEU A 61 12.11 13.76 -0.19
CA LEU A 61 12.38 15.08 0.39
C LEU A 61 12.26 16.21 -0.65
N ASN A 62 12.41 15.85 -1.94
CA ASN A 62 12.32 16.79 -3.04
C ASN A 62 11.67 16.10 -4.25
N PRO A 63 10.37 15.75 -4.18
CA PRO A 63 9.73 14.93 -5.17
C PRO A 63 9.63 15.65 -6.52
N ASN A 64 10.14 14.99 -7.57
CA ASN A 64 9.93 15.39 -8.95
C ASN A 64 8.91 14.45 -9.59
N TYR A 65 7.66 14.85 -9.60
CA TYR A 65 6.55 14.06 -10.15
C TYR A 65 6.63 13.86 -11.68
N ASP A 66 7.44 14.64 -12.39
CA ASP A 66 7.63 14.42 -13.83
C ASP A 66 8.43 13.14 -14.12
N VAL A 67 9.34 12.76 -13.23
CA VAL A 67 10.06 11.48 -13.34
C VAL A 67 9.10 10.29 -13.22
N ALA A 68 8.09 10.38 -12.37
CA ALA A 68 7.10 9.32 -12.20
C ALA A 68 6.21 9.10 -13.45
N LYS A 69 6.13 10.08 -14.35
CA LYS A 69 5.37 9.96 -15.61
C LYS A 69 6.11 9.18 -16.69
N GLU A 70 7.43 9.00 -16.54
CA GLU A 70 8.31 8.36 -17.52
C GLU A 70 8.62 6.89 -17.19
N VAL A 71 7.98 6.33 -16.14
CA VAL A 71 8.21 4.93 -15.74
C VAL A 71 7.48 3.97 -16.68
N ASP A 72 8.08 2.80 -16.89
CA ASP A 72 7.52 1.72 -17.72
C ASP A 72 6.48 0.93 -16.91
N TRP A 73 5.38 1.58 -16.58
CA TRP A 73 4.29 1.00 -15.78
C TRP A 73 3.57 -0.18 -16.48
N ASP A 74 3.61 -0.25 -17.80
CA ASP A 74 3.08 -1.36 -18.59
C ASP A 74 3.92 -2.62 -18.46
N GLU A 75 5.24 -2.50 -18.35
CA GLU A 75 6.12 -3.63 -18.02
C GLU A 75 5.79 -4.20 -16.63
N ASP A 76 5.46 -3.33 -15.66
CA ASP A 76 5.03 -3.78 -14.33
C ASP A 76 3.74 -4.60 -14.39
N ILE A 77 2.73 -4.15 -15.15
CA ILE A 77 1.47 -4.87 -15.34
C ILE A 77 1.74 -6.24 -15.97
N GLU A 78 2.56 -6.30 -17.03
CA GLU A 78 2.92 -7.56 -17.69
C GLU A 78 3.64 -8.50 -16.71
N LEU A 79 4.62 -7.99 -15.96
CA LEU A 79 5.37 -8.75 -14.96
C LEU A 79 4.44 -9.37 -13.91
N PHE A 80 3.62 -8.53 -13.25
CA PHE A 80 2.76 -9.00 -12.17
C PHE A 80 1.58 -9.85 -12.63
N SER A 81 1.26 -9.86 -13.92
CA SER A 81 0.29 -10.79 -14.51
C SER A 81 0.77 -12.26 -14.47
N SER A 82 2.07 -12.47 -14.33
CA SER A 82 2.64 -13.82 -14.17
C SER A 82 2.59 -14.34 -12.72
N TYR A 83 2.27 -13.47 -11.75
CA TYR A 83 2.10 -13.81 -10.33
C TYR A 83 0.63 -14.03 -9.97
N ASP A 84 0.37 -14.62 -8.81
CA ASP A 84 -0.97 -14.64 -8.20
C ASP A 84 -1.28 -13.25 -7.61
N CYS A 85 -1.57 -12.30 -8.51
CA CYS A 85 -1.71 -10.87 -8.24
C CYS A 85 -3.14 -10.39 -8.55
N PRO A 86 -4.08 -10.56 -7.62
CA PRO A 86 -5.47 -10.14 -7.81
C PRO A 86 -5.68 -8.63 -7.77
N LEU A 87 -4.72 -7.85 -7.25
CA LEU A 87 -4.86 -6.41 -7.05
C LEU A 87 -3.58 -5.68 -7.45
N MET A 88 -3.72 -4.66 -8.29
CA MET A 88 -2.65 -3.76 -8.71
C MET A 88 -3.01 -2.33 -8.33
N LEU A 89 -2.09 -1.64 -7.66
CA LEU A 89 -2.26 -0.28 -7.15
C LEU A 89 -1.32 0.67 -7.88
N VAL A 90 -1.85 1.77 -8.42
CA VAL A 90 -1.02 2.82 -9.04
C VAL A 90 -0.21 3.55 -7.97
N ASP A 91 1.09 3.69 -8.21
CA ASP A 91 2.05 4.29 -7.26
C ASP A 91 1.68 5.73 -6.87
N GLU A 92 2.00 6.09 -5.62
CA GLU A 92 1.68 7.39 -5.04
C GLU A 92 2.29 8.58 -5.82
N PHE A 93 3.47 8.43 -6.42
CA PHE A 93 4.08 9.53 -7.19
C PHE A 93 3.38 9.79 -8.53
N ILE A 94 2.77 8.77 -9.14
CA ILE A 94 1.90 8.96 -10.31
C ILE A 94 0.60 9.64 -9.89
N VAL A 95 -0.05 9.12 -8.85
CA VAL A 95 -1.34 9.64 -8.36
C VAL A 95 -1.22 11.07 -7.87
N ASP A 96 -0.22 11.35 -7.04
CA ASP A 96 0.01 12.68 -6.43
C ASP A 96 0.70 13.67 -7.39
N GLY A 97 1.08 13.22 -8.58
CA GLY A 97 1.44 14.06 -9.70
C GLY A 97 0.22 14.68 -10.41
N TYR A 98 -0.99 14.21 -10.08
CA TYR A 98 -2.28 14.69 -10.58
C TYR A 98 -2.41 14.70 -12.12
N ASP A 99 -1.65 13.86 -12.82
CA ASP A 99 -1.90 13.58 -14.24
C ASP A 99 -3.02 12.53 -14.34
N TRP A 100 -4.25 12.98 -14.22
CA TRP A 100 -5.44 12.14 -14.24
C TRP A 100 -5.62 11.36 -15.53
N LYS A 101 -5.09 11.87 -16.64
CA LYS A 101 -5.12 11.14 -17.92
C LYS A 101 -4.21 9.93 -17.88
N LEU A 102 -3.00 10.08 -17.35
CA LEU A 102 -2.07 8.97 -17.15
C LEU A 102 -2.64 7.96 -16.15
N THR A 103 -3.12 8.44 -14.99
CA THR A 103 -3.74 7.59 -13.97
C THR A 103 -4.91 6.78 -14.53
N SER A 104 -5.83 7.41 -15.29
CA SER A 104 -6.95 6.72 -15.95
C SER A 104 -6.47 5.65 -16.92
N LYS A 105 -5.41 5.95 -17.70
CA LYS A 105 -4.85 5.01 -18.67
C LYS A 105 -4.32 3.76 -17.98
N ILE A 106 -3.55 3.93 -16.90
CA ILE A 106 -2.97 2.82 -16.12
C ILE A 106 -4.08 1.97 -15.50
N LEU A 107 -5.07 2.58 -14.84
CA LEU A 107 -6.20 1.87 -14.24
C LEU A 107 -6.97 1.06 -15.30
N SER A 108 -7.21 1.65 -16.48
CA SER A 108 -7.89 0.96 -17.57
C SER A 108 -7.11 -0.26 -18.04
N GLU A 109 -5.76 -0.16 -18.10
CA GLU A 109 -4.92 -1.28 -18.53
C GLU A 109 -4.89 -2.40 -17.48
N ILE A 110 -4.82 -2.05 -16.19
CA ILE A 110 -4.96 -3.03 -15.09
C ILE A 110 -6.28 -3.78 -15.20
N ASN A 111 -7.39 -3.06 -15.40
CA ASN A 111 -8.72 -3.67 -15.53
C ASN A 111 -8.84 -4.56 -16.79
N ASN A 112 -8.27 -4.12 -17.92
CA ASN A 112 -8.21 -4.92 -19.15
C ASN A 112 -7.44 -6.23 -18.97
N ASN A 113 -6.44 -6.21 -18.09
CA ASN A 113 -5.67 -7.40 -17.74
C ASN A 113 -6.41 -8.36 -16.77
N GLY A 114 -7.55 -7.95 -16.22
CA GLY A 114 -8.43 -8.77 -15.37
C GLY A 114 -8.10 -8.72 -13.89
N SER A 115 -7.19 -7.85 -13.46
CA SER A 115 -6.90 -7.59 -12.04
C SER A 115 -7.80 -6.50 -11.49
N LEU A 116 -8.09 -6.52 -10.20
CA LEU A 116 -8.66 -5.38 -9.49
C LEU A 116 -7.66 -4.23 -9.48
N SER A 117 -8.15 -3.02 -9.53
CA SER A 117 -7.30 -1.84 -9.55
C SER A 117 -7.52 -0.93 -8.35
N GLY A 118 -6.50 -0.13 -8.04
CA GLY A 118 -6.57 0.84 -6.96
C GLY A 118 -5.53 1.94 -7.08
N LEU A 119 -5.58 2.85 -6.13
CA LEU A 119 -4.69 4.01 -6.05
C LEU A 119 -3.95 4.01 -4.72
N ILE A 120 -2.69 4.46 -4.74
CA ILE A 120 -1.93 4.83 -3.54
C ILE A 120 -1.74 6.34 -3.54
N THR A 121 -1.88 7.01 -2.40
CA THR A 121 -1.54 8.43 -2.25
C THR A 121 -0.80 8.68 -0.94
N ALA A 122 0.10 9.65 -0.95
CA ALA A 122 0.72 10.21 0.25
C ALA A 122 -0.06 11.42 0.80
N PHE A 123 -1.00 11.99 0.00
CA PHE A 123 -1.79 13.17 0.36
C PHE A 123 -3.29 12.85 0.43
N PRO A 124 -3.71 12.02 1.42
CA PRO A 124 -5.05 11.46 1.45
C PRO A 124 -6.16 12.51 1.49
N SER A 125 -5.96 13.66 2.15
CA SER A 125 -6.97 14.72 2.20
C SER A 125 -7.16 15.40 0.85
N ARG A 126 -6.07 15.86 0.26
CA ARG A 126 -6.09 16.57 -1.02
C ARG A 126 -6.56 15.67 -2.16
N THR A 127 -5.99 14.47 -2.25
CA THR A 127 -6.30 13.53 -3.33
C THR A 127 -7.76 13.09 -3.25
N THR A 128 -8.29 12.80 -2.04
CA THR A 128 -9.71 12.48 -1.85
C THR A 128 -10.63 13.58 -2.36
N ASP A 129 -10.29 14.84 -2.12
CA ASP A 129 -11.11 15.98 -2.59
C ASP A 129 -11.06 16.16 -4.11
N LEU A 130 -9.96 15.78 -4.75
CA LEU A 130 -9.77 15.96 -6.21
C LEU A 130 -10.34 14.81 -7.05
N LEU A 131 -10.38 13.59 -6.52
CA LEU A 131 -10.76 12.38 -7.26
C LEU A 131 -12.12 12.49 -7.96
N PRO A 132 -13.24 12.91 -7.30
CA PRO A 132 -14.56 12.87 -7.91
C PRO A 132 -14.73 13.78 -9.14
N ASP A 133 -13.97 14.87 -9.20
CA ASP A 133 -14.06 15.86 -10.27
C ASP A 133 -13.09 15.56 -11.45
N ASN A 134 -12.14 14.65 -11.26
CA ASN A 134 -11.02 14.48 -12.19
C ASN A 134 -10.85 13.04 -12.71
N LEU A 135 -11.39 12.04 -12.03
CA LEU A 135 -11.24 10.65 -12.38
C LEU A 135 -12.60 9.96 -12.46
N ASP A 136 -12.79 9.08 -13.45
CA ASP A 136 -13.93 8.17 -13.44
C ASP A 136 -13.80 7.22 -12.25
N MET A 137 -14.71 7.36 -11.31
CA MET A 137 -14.67 6.61 -10.05
C MET A 137 -14.92 5.11 -10.24
N ASP A 138 -15.49 4.68 -11.35
CA ASP A 138 -15.71 3.26 -11.66
C ASP A 138 -14.43 2.55 -12.17
N LEU A 139 -13.34 3.30 -12.39
CA LEU A 139 -12.08 2.74 -12.85
C LEU A 139 -11.28 2.01 -11.77
N PHE A 140 -11.59 2.17 -10.47
CA PHE A 140 -10.84 1.53 -9.40
C PHE A 140 -11.72 1.14 -8.22
N ASP A 141 -11.28 0.12 -7.47
CA ASP A 141 -12.00 -0.43 -6.33
C ASP A 141 -11.31 -0.16 -4.99
N PHE A 142 -9.98 -0.04 -4.98
CA PHE A 142 -9.17 0.07 -3.77
C PHE A 142 -8.47 1.42 -3.66
N TYR A 143 -8.40 1.93 -2.44
CA TYR A 143 -7.71 3.19 -2.13
C TYR A 143 -6.80 2.98 -0.92
N MET A 144 -5.48 3.00 -1.16
CA MET A 144 -4.47 2.88 -0.11
C MET A 144 -4.02 4.27 0.34
N ILE A 145 -4.22 4.57 1.61
CA ILE A 145 -3.94 5.87 2.20
C ILE A 145 -3.12 5.75 3.48
N PRO A 146 -2.26 6.73 3.81
CA PRO A 146 -1.73 6.87 5.16
C PRO A 146 -2.88 7.09 6.14
N PHE A 147 -2.96 6.24 7.16
CA PHE A 147 -3.94 6.41 8.22
C PHE A 147 -3.37 5.92 9.56
N ASN A 148 -3.31 6.80 10.55
CA ASN A 148 -2.79 6.49 11.88
C ASN A 148 -3.31 7.48 12.93
N SER A 149 -3.16 7.13 14.21
CA SER A 149 -3.74 7.90 15.32
C SER A 149 -3.15 9.30 15.54
N ILE A 150 -1.97 9.56 14.98
CA ILE A 150 -1.24 10.83 15.16
C ILE A 150 -1.15 11.68 13.89
N SER A 151 -1.85 11.29 12.82
CA SER A 151 -1.83 11.97 11.51
C SER A 151 -0.45 12.08 10.86
N TYR A 152 0.46 11.15 11.16
CA TYR A 152 1.79 11.12 10.57
C TYR A 152 1.72 10.92 9.05
N MET A 153 2.39 11.80 8.29
CA MET A 153 2.37 11.82 6.83
C MET A 153 0.96 11.81 6.22
N MET A 154 0.00 12.38 6.93
CA MET A 154 -1.32 12.71 6.40
C MET A 154 -1.34 14.22 6.21
N ASP A 155 -1.86 14.69 5.08
CA ASP A 155 -1.94 16.13 4.77
C ASP A 155 -3.12 16.84 5.50
N ILE A 156 -3.23 16.58 6.80
CA ILE A 156 -4.26 17.11 7.71
C ILE A 156 -3.57 17.96 8.77
N SER A 157 -3.97 19.22 8.90
CA SER A 157 -3.30 20.22 9.74
C SER A 157 -3.44 20.01 11.25
N ALA A 158 -4.49 19.32 11.69
CA ALA A 158 -4.73 18.98 13.09
C ALA A 158 -5.64 17.75 13.16
N PHE A 159 -5.53 16.99 14.24
CA PHE A 159 -6.24 15.73 14.33
C PHE A 159 -7.07 15.61 15.61
N THR A 160 -8.06 16.50 15.71
CA THR A 160 -9.13 16.37 16.71
C THR A 160 -10.10 15.26 16.29
N ALA A 161 -10.92 14.77 17.21
CA ALA A 161 -11.91 13.74 16.88
C ALA A 161 -12.90 14.20 15.80
N SER A 162 -13.31 15.48 15.78
CA SER A 162 -14.20 16.02 14.75
C SER A 162 -13.52 16.11 13.38
N GLN A 163 -12.28 16.55 13.31
CA GLN A 163 -11.54 16.61 12.05
C GLN A 163 -11.24 15.23 11.48
N ARG A 164 -10.99 14.24 12.35
CA ARG A 164 -10.87 12.85 11.93
C ARG A 164 -12.18 12.36 11.32
N GLN A 165 -13.31 12.63 11.95
CA GLN A 165 -14.60 12.22 11.43
C GLN A 165 -14.91 12.87 10.07
N GLU A 166 -14.68 14.17 9.91
CA GLU A 166 -14.85 14.87 8.64
C GLU A 166 -13.97 14.28 7.53
N PHE A 167 -12.73 13.93 7.84
CA PHE A 167 -11.83 13.27 6.89
C PHE A 167 -12.36 11.88 6.52
N VAL A 168 -12.75 11.08 7.51
CA VAL A 168 -13.30 9.74 7.30
C VAL A 168 -14.56 9.78 6.45
N ASP A 169 -15.48 10.70 6.73
CA ASP A 169 -16.73 10.87 5.96
C ASP A 169 -16.44 11.17 4.49
N ARG A 170 -15.43 12.00 4.20
CA ARG A 170 -14.99 12.28 2.82
C ARG A 170 -14.39 11.04 2.13
N VAL A 171 -13.52 10.31 2.80
CA VAL A 171 -12.93 9.07 2.26
C VAL A 171 -14.02 8.04 1.98
N LEU A 172 -14.96 7.85 2.90
CA LEU A 172 -16.07 6.91 2.76
C LEU A 172 -17.05 7.32 1.64
N SER A 173 -17.18 8.62 1.37
CA SER A 173 -18.04 9.10 0.27
C SER A 173 -17.57 8.66 -1.10
N LEU A 174 -16.29 8.26 -1.25
CA LEU A 174 -15.74 7.69 -2.49
C LEU A 174 -16.30 6.27 -2.77
N ASN A 175 -16.86 5.59 -1.76
CA ASN A 175 -17.37 4.22 -1.85
C ASN A 175 -16.32 3.22 -2.36
N LYS A 176 -15.10 3.31 -1.84
CA LYS A 176 -13.96 2.43 -2.17
C LYS A 176 -13.54 1.58 -0.98
N LYS A 177 -12.88 0.47 -1.27
CA LYS A 177 -12.21 -0.36 -0.26
C LYS A 177 -10.95 0.33 0.24
N ILE A 178 -10.84 0.52 1.55
CA ILE A 178 -9.76 1.29 2.15
C ILE A 178 -8.67 0.37 2.69
N ILE A 179 -7.44 0.60 2.22
CA ILE A 179 -6.22 -0.01 2.77
C ILE A 179 -5.47 1.06 3.56
N ALA A 180 -5.36 0.90 4.87
CA ALA A 180 -4.58 1.82 5.69
C ALA A 180 -3.09 1.46 5.62
N SER A 181 -2.27 2.40 5.17
CA SER A 181 -0.81 2.33 5.18
C SER A 181 -0.21 3.23 6.27
N ARG A 182 1.11 3.11 6.50
CA ARG A 182 1.86 3.94 7.47
C ARG A 182 1.26 3.90 8.89
N ILE A 183 0.63 2.80 9.26
CA ILE A 183 -0.10 2.64 10.52
C ILE A 183 0.78 2.75 11.76
N LEU A 184 2.07 2.42 11.65
CA LEU A 184 3.08 2.56 12.71
C LEU A 184 3.79 3.92 12.70
N ALA A 185 3.40 4.83 11.80
CA ALA A 185 3.97 6.19 11.71
C ALA A 185 5.52 6.19 11.70
N ALA A 186 6.13 5.36 10.84
CA ALA A 186 7.59 5.14 10.75
C ALA A 186 8.24 4.73 12.09
N GLY A 187 7.53 3.96 12.91
CA GLY A 187 8.02 3.46 14.20
C GLY A 187 7.82 4.43 15.38
N VAL A 188 7.18 5.58 15.16
CA VAL A 188 6.78 6.50 16.23
C VAL A 188 5.70 5.85 17.11
N LEU A 189 4.72 5.19 16.50
CA LEU A 189 3.72 4.41 17.22
C LEU A 189 4.23 2.99 17.44
N LYS A 190 4.00 2.48 18.65
CA LYS A 190 4.24 1.07 18.93
C LYS A 190 3.12 0.20 18.35
N PRO A 191 3.40 -1.04 17.91
CA PRO A 191 2.39 -1.93 17.34
C PRO A 191 1.11 -2.02 18.20
N LYS A 192 1.25 -2.21 19.51
CA LYS A 192 0.13 -2.25 20.44
C LYS A 192 -0.75 -0.99 20.42
N GLU A 193 -0.15 0.19 20.33
CA GLU A 193 -0.88 1.47 20.28
C GLU A 193 -1.66 1.58 18.98
N SER A 194 -1.01 1.25 17.86
CA SER A 194 -1.61 1.26 16.55
C SER A 194 -2.77 0.25 16.45
N PHE A 195 -2.57 -0.99 16.85
CA PHE A 195 -3.61 -2.02 16.77
C PHE A 195 -4.79 -1.72 17.70
N THR A 196 -4.54 -1.17 18.89
CA THR A 196 -5.62 -0.68 19.78
C THR A 196 -6.46 0.41 19.10
N PHE A 197 -5.81 1.29 18.33
CA PHE A 197 -6.54 2.29 17.55
C PHE A 197 -7.40 1.62 16.47
N PHE A 198 -6.83 0.73 15.67
CA PHE A 198 -7.54 0.06 14.57
C PHE A 198 -8.65 -0.88 15.03
N LYS A 199 -8.58 -1.44 16.22
CA LYS A 199 -9.67 -2.24 16.80
C LYS A 199 -11.03 -1.50 16.83
N ASN A 200 -11.00 -0.17 16.90
CA ASN A 200 -12.20 0.68 16.94
C ASN A 200 -12.49 1.38 15.60
N VAL A 201 -11.83 0.94 14.53
CA VAL A 201 -11.99 1.47 13.17
C VAL A 201 -12.66 0.39 12.33
N ASP A 202 -13.90 0.61 11.93
CA ASP A 202 -14.74 -0.32 11.19
C ASP A 202 -14.87 0.02 9.69
N TYR A 203 -14.21 1.08 9.26
CA TYR A 203 -14.24 1.61 7.89
C TYR A 203 -12.92 1.38 7.11
N VAL A 204 -11.98 0.64 7.65
CA VAL A 204 -10.76 0.19 6.98
C VAL A 204 -10.91 -1.30 6.67
N ASP A 205 -10.78 -1.67 5.40
CA ASP A 205 -10.94 -3.06 4.94
C ASP A 205 -9.66 -3.89 5.13
N ALA A 206 -8.50 -3.25 5.06
CA ALA A 206 -7.20 -3.89 5.28
C ALA A 206 -6.16 -2.91 5.83
N ILE A 207 -5.14 -3.45 6.49
CA ILE A 207 -3.98 -2.68 6.95
C ILE A 207 -2.71 -3.20 6.29
N SER A 208 -1.80 -2.28 5.94
CA SER A 208 -0.46 -2.58 5.44
C SER A 208 0.58 -2.26 6.52
N ILE A 209 1.41 -3.24 6.86
CA ILE A 209 2.43 -3.14 7.90
C ILE A 209 3.79 -3.43 7.27
N GLY A 210 4.74 -2.50 7.43
CA GLY A 210 6.14 -2.73 7.08
C GLY A 210 6.86 -3.40 8.25
N VAL A 211 7.50 -4.53 7.97
CA VAL A 211 8.36 -5.26 8.92
C VAL A 211 9.73 -5.50 8.29
N ALA A 212 10.78 -5.43 9.07
CA ALA A 212 12.16 -5.52 8.58
C ALA A 212 12.95 -6.69 9.20
N LYS A 213 12.34 -7.44 10.13
CA LYS A 213 13.00 -8.55 10.83
C LYS A 213 12.02 -9.68 11.08
N VAL A 214 12.54 -10.89 11.14
CA VAL A 214 11.77 -12.09 11.48
C VAL A 214 11.11 -11.96 12.85
N GLU A 215 11.83 -11.41 13.83
CA GLU A 215 11.31 -11.19 15.18
C GLU A 215 10.14 -10.18 15.17
N GLU A 216 10.26 -9.07 14.42
CA GLU A 216 9.19 -8.09 14.26
C GLU A 216 7.96 -8.73 13.61
N ALA A 217 8.13 -9.51 12.53
CA ALA A 217 7.05 -10.23 11.88
C ALA A 217 6.33 -11.17 12.85
N SER A 218 7.11 -11.94 13.64
CA SER A 218 6.55 -12.87 14.61
C SER A 218 5.79 -12.16 15.74
N GLU A 219 6.36 -11.10 16.30
CA GLU A 219 5.78 -10.38 17.44
C GLU A 219 4.56 -9.55 17.03
N ASP A 220 4.68 -8.77 15.96
CA ASP A 220 3.66 -7.82 15.56
C ASP A 220 2.42 -8.51 14.98
N PHE A 221 2.59 -9.53 14.12
CA PHE A 221 1.44 -10.24 13.56
C PHE A 221 0.77 -11.16 14.58
N LYS A 222 1.54 -11.74 15.51
CA LYS A 222 0.96 -12.47 16.63
C LYS A 222 0.13 -11.54 17.52
N LEU A 223 0.65 -10.35 17.81
CA LEU A 223 -0.08 -9.34 18.57
C LEU A 223 -1.34 -8.88 17.83
N LEU A 224 -1.27 -8.69 16.51
CA LEU A 224 -2.42 -8.29 15.70
C LEU A 224 -3.56 -9.32 15.78
N ASN A 225 -3.24 -10.62 15.84
CA ASN A 225 -4.24 -11.69 15.97
C ASN A 225 -4.98 -11.70 17.32
N GLU A 226 -4.54 -10.91 18.30
CA GLU A 226 -5.22 -10.74 19.60
C GLU A 226 -6.32 -9.65 19.55
N TYR A 227 -6.39 -8.87 18.46
CA TYR A 227 -7.32 -7.74 18.27
C TYR A 227 -8.44 -8.05 17.31
#